data_125cf87a73c3d6a5c990c52e942723b1
#
_entry.id   125cf87a73c3d6a5c990c52e942723b1
#
_cell.length_a   1.000
_cell.length_b   1.000
_cell.length_c   1.000
_cell.angle_alpha   90.00
_cell.angle_beta   90.00
_cell.angle_gamma   90.00
#
_symmetry.space_group_name_H-M   'P 1'
#
loop_
_entity.id
_entity.type
_entity.pdbx_description
1 polymer ?
#
loop_
_entity_poly.entity_id
_entity_poly.type
_entity_poly.pdbx_seq_one_letter_code
_entity_poly.pdbx_strand_id
1 'polypeptide(L)'
;MRITRRALKTRAAAAVAVGLLTLAPTAVFATDASAAVSGSICLSALPPEGRTTIQLIDRGGPFPYSQDGIVFQNREGVLPQQSTGYYHEYTVKTPGSSTRGARRIVTGKVYHEDYYTADHYATFRKVNFSC
;
A
#
# COMPACT_ATOMS: atom_id res chain seq x y z
N MET A 1 49.14 40.58 -66.97
CA MET A 1 48.38 40.65 -65.71
C MET A 1 47.33 39.57 -65.69
N ARG A 2 47.51 38.62 -64.90
CA ARG A 2 46.55 37.53 -64.80
C ARG A 2 46.01 37.46 -63.36
N ILE A 3 44.75 37.73 -63.21
CA ILE A 3 44.10 37.65 -61.97
C ILE A 3 43.44 36.25 -61.90
N THR A 4 44.02 35.42 -61.13
CA THR A 4 43.42 34.11 -60.85
C THR A 4 42.39 34.28 -59.77
N ARG A 5 41.15 34.13 -60.13
CA ARG A 5 40.09 34.02 -59.17
C ARG A 5 40.07 32.62 -58.60
N ARG A 6 40.41 32.52 -57.36
CA ARG A 6 40.20 31.31 -56.60
C ARG A 6 38.72 31.27 -56.14
N ALA A 7 38.02 30.30 -56.63
CA ALA A 7 36.70 30.06 -56.15
C ALA A 7 36.76 29.47 -54.74
N LEU A 8 36.18 30.16 -53.81
CA LEU A 8 35.91 29.61 -52.50
C LEU A 8 34.83 28.56 -52.62
N LYS A 9 35.18 27.35 -52.38
CA LYS A 9 34.22 26.30 -52.16
C LYS A 9 33.75 26.38 -50.72
N THR A 10 32.60 26.95 -50.54
CA THR A 10 31.91 26.83 -49.26
C THR A 10 31.39 25.42 -49.14
N ARG A 11 31.98 24.69 -48.27
CA ARG A 11 31.43 23.42 -47.84
C ARG A 11 30.54 23.71 -46.66
N ALA A 12 29.29 23.83 -46.91
CA ALA A 12 28.28 23.74 -45.88
C ALA A 12 28.02 22.27 -45.60
N ALA A 13 28.70 21.73 -44.61
CA ALA A 13 28.34 20.46 -44.08
C ALA A 13 27.54 20.73 -42.79
N ALA A 14 26.28 20.95 -42.94
CA ALA A 14 25.36 20.94 -41.83
C ALA A 14 24.78 19.53 -41.70
N ALA A 15 25.51 18.68 -41.04
CA ALA A 15 24.93 17.45 -40.57
C ALA A 15 24.42 17.71 -39.14
N VAL A 16 23.25 18.26 -39.03
CA VAL A 16 22.53 18.26 -37.77
C VAL A 16 21.91 16.88 -37.64
N ALA A 17 22.62 15.98 -37.03
CA ALA A 17 22.01 14.79 -36.49
C ALA A 17 21.21 15.19 -35.27
N VAL A 18 19.97 15.56 -35.46
CA VAL A 18 19.03 15.67 -34.37
C VAL A 18 18.74 14.25 -33.92
N GLY A 19 19.51 13.80 -32.94
CA GLY A 19 19.14 12.63 -32.18
C GLY A 19 17.84 12.97 -31.47
N LEU A 20 16.72 12.47 -31.99
CA LEU A 20 15.52 12.43 -31.21
C LEU A 20 15.81 11.49 -30.04
N LEU A 21 16.16 12.07 -28.88
CA LEU A 21 15.94 11.38 -27.63
C LEU A 21 14.43 11.31 -27.44
N THR A 22 13.83 10.26 -27.90
CA THR A 22 12.51 9.89 -27.41
C THR A 22 12.73 9.45 -25.98
N LEU A 23 12.56 10.36 -25.05
CA LEU A 23 12.27 10.00 -23.69
C LEU A 23 10.94 9.25 -23.74
N ALA A 24 11.02 7.93 -23.81
CA ALA A 24 9.89 7.13 -23.49
C ALA A 24 9.47 7.51 -22.08
N PRO A 25 8.22 7.92 -21.85
CA PRO A 25 7.77 8.09 -20.49
C PRO A 25 7.92 6.70 -19.85
N THR A 26 8.90 6.56 -18.98
CA THR A 26 8.89 5.48 -18.02
C THR A 26 7.66 5.73 -17.19
N ALA A 27 6.59 5.01 -17.50
CA ALA A 27 5.45 4.95 -16.62
C ALA A 27 6.00 4.34 -15.33
N VAL A 28 6.28 5.21 -14.37
CA VAL A 28 6.49 4.79 -13.01
C VAL A 28 5.13 4.31 -12.57
N PHE A 29 4.89 3.02 -12.71
CA PHE A 29 3.82 2.38 -11.99
C PHE A 29 4.19 2.57 -10.52
N ALA A 30 3.55 3.53 -9.87
CA ALA A 30 3.50 3.53 -8.44
C ALA A 30 3.00 2.12 -8.08
N THR A 31 3.89 1.30 -7.53
CA THR A 31 3.47 0.07 -6.89
C THR A 31 2.53 0.51 -5.80
N ASP A 32 1.25 0.37 -6.05
CA ASP A 32 0.24 0.67 -5.06
C ASP A 32 0.61 -0.08 -3.79
N ALA A 33 0.61 0.63 -2.65
CA ALA A 33 0.78 -0.01 -1.35
C ALA A 33 -0.25 -1.14 -1.16
N SER A 34 -1.37 -1.12 -1.89
CA SER A 34 -2.33 -2.20 -2.04
C SER A 34 -1.73 -3.50 -2.57
N ALA A 35 -0.57 -3.48 -3.26
CA ALA A 35 0.15 -4.69 -3.68
C ALA A 35 0.65 -5.54 -2.50
N ALA A 36 0.80 -4.95 -1.31
CA ALA A 36 1.17 -5.65 -0.09
C ALA A 36 -0.04 -6.21 0.68
N VAL A 37 -1.26 -5.84 0.29
CA VAL A 37 -2.50 -6.46 0.76
C VAL A 37 -2.73 -7.71 -0.09
N SER A 38 -2.66 -8.89 0.52
CA SER A 38 -2.78 -10.18 -0.15
C SER A 38 -4.23 -10.55 -0.42
N GLY A 39 -4.95 -9.73 -1.21
CA GLY A 39 -6.32 -9.98 -1.57
C GLY A 39 -7.31 -9.73 -0.44
N SER A 40 -8.42 -10.48 -0.45
CA SER A 40 -9.50 -10.35 0.53
C SER A 40 -9.75 -11.67 1.25
N ILE A 41 -10.41 -11.58 2.39
CA ILE A 41 -10.90 -12.71 3.16
C ILE A 41 -12.38 -12.48 3.48
N CYS A 42 -13.22 -13.47 3.21
CA CYS A 42 -14.63 -13.40 3.61
C CYS A 42 -14.75 -13.27 5.12
N LEU A 43 -15.70 -12.46 5.58
CA LEU A 43 -16.02 -12.36 7.00
C LEU A 43 -16.29 -13.76 7.61
N SER A 44 -17.00 -14.62 6.86
CA SER A 44 -17.28 -16.00 7.27
C SER A 44 -16.04 -16.89 7.38
N ALA A 45 -14.97 -16.55 6.65
CA ALA A 45 -13.71 -17.29 6.65
C ALA A 45 -12.71 -16.84 7.72
N LEU A 46 -12.99 -15.72 8.39
CA LEU A 46 -12.17 -15.30 9.53
C LEU A 46 -12.25 -16.34 10.67
N PRO A 47 -11.18 -16.49 11.44
CA PRO A 47 -11.28 -17.21 12.71
C PRO A 47 -12.45 -16.67 13.54
N PRO A 48 -13.14 -17.52 14.33
CA PRO A 48 -14.26 -17.04 15.17
C PRO A 48 -13.89 -15.85 16.04
N GLU A 49 -12.66 -15.82 16.56
CA GLU A 49 -12.12 -14.73 17.37
C GLU A 49 -11.99 -13.41 16.58
N GLY A 50 -11.69 -13.51 15.28
CA GLY A 50 -11.65 -12.36 14.38
C GLY A 50 -13.04 -11.75 14.18
N ARG A 51 -14.05 -12.59 14.00
CA ARG A 51 -15.44 -12.13 13.92
C ARG A 51 -15.90 -11.48 15.22
N THR A 52 -15.52 -12.05 16.35
CA THR A 52 -15.80 -11.47 17.68
C THR A 52 -15.17 -10.09 17.81
N THR A 53 -13.93 -9.92 17.38
CA THR A 53 -13.25 -8.62 17.42
C THR A 53 -13.97 -7.59 16.55
N ILE A 54 -14.39 -7.96 15.35
CA ILE A 54 -15.16 -7.07 14.47
C ILE A 54 -16.49 -6.65 15.12
N GLN A 55 -17.19 -7.58 15.77
CA GLN A 55 -18.41 -7.25 16.51
C GLN A 55 -18.17 -6.27 17.65
N LEU A 56 -17.05 -6.40 18.35
CA LEU A 56 -16.64 -5.45 19.39
C LEU A 56 -16.34 -4.07 18.81
N ILE A 57 -15.65 -4.02 17.67
CA ILE A 57 -15.37 -2.77 16.96
C ILE A 57 -16.66 -2.07 16.55
N ASP A 58 -17.61 -2.79 15.96
CA ASP A 58 -18.86 -2.24 15.48
C ASP A 58 -19.73 -1.65 16.61
N ARG A 59 -19.66 -2.20 17.80
CA ARG A 59 -20.41 -1.69 18.96
C ARG A 59 -19.61 -0.79 19.90
N GLY A 60 -18.32 -0.53 19.58
CA GLY A 60 -17.48 0.40 20.38
C GLY A 60 -16.92 -0.18 21.67
N GLY A 61 -16.80 -1.50 21.78
CA GLY A 61 -16.25 -2.17 22.95
C GLY A 61 -17.31 -2.68 23.93
N PRO A 62 -16.91 -3.01 25.18
CA PRO A 62 -15.57 -2.86 25.74
C PRO A 62 -14.59 -3.87 25.18
N PHE A 63 -13.32 -3.47 25.11
CA PHE A 63 -12.23 -4.30 24.54
C PHE A 63 -11.44 -4.99 25.64
N PRO A 64 -10.99 -6.25 25.40
CA PRO A 64 -10.30 -7.04 26.42
C PRO A 64 -8.84 -6.63 26.66
N TYR A 65 -8.22 -5.90 25.72
CA TYR A 65 -6.81 -5.49 25.84
C TYR A 65 -6.68 -3.97 25.84
N SER A 66 -5.77 -3.46 26.66
CA SER A 66 -5.51 -2.01 26.76
C SER A 66 -4.99 -1.40 25.46
N GLN A 67 -4.37 -2.22 24.60
CA GLN A 67 -3.87 -1.79 23.28
C GLN A 67 -4.96 -1.72 22.22
N ASP A 68 -6.14 -2.25 22.47
CA ASP A 68 -7.21 -2.25 21.48
C ASP A 68 -7.69 -0.82 21.22
N GLY A 69 -7.74 -0.45 19.94
CA GLY A 69 -8.16 0.87 19.49
C GLY A 69 -7.03 1.90 19.40
N ILE A 70 -5.79 1.56 19.72
CA ILE A 70 -4.67 2.48 19.51
C ILE A 70 -4.41 2.72 18.02
N VAL A 71 -3.79 3.85 17.71
CA VAL A 71 -3.40 4.18 16.33
C VAL A 71 -2.38 3.18 15.81
N PHE A 72 -2.66 2.63 14.64
CA PHE A 72 -1.71 1.85 13.87
C PHE A 72 -0.96 2.77 12.91
N GLN A 73 0.38 2.83 13.04
CA GLN A 73 1.19 3.81 12.32
C GLN A 73 1.43 3.44 10.85
N ASN A 74 1.25 2.19 10.46
CA ASN A 74 1.54 1.70 9.10
C ASN A 74 2.97 2.05 8.63
N ARG A 75 3.95 1.92 9.52
CA ARG A 75 5.34 2.36 9.25
C ARG A 75 5.99 1.62 8.10
N GLU A 76 5.69 0.34 7.94
CA GLU A 76 6.19 -0.48 6.84
C GLU A 76 5.43 -0.24 5.52
N GLY A 77 4.37 0.54 5.54
CA GLY A 77 3.59 0.88 4.35
C GLY A 77 2.88 -0.31 3.70
N VAL A 78 2.54 -1.35 4.47
CA VAL A 78 1.85 -2.55 3.95
C VAL A 78 0.42 -2.22 3.54
N LEU A 79 -0.27 -1.40 4.33
CA LEU A 79 -1.58 -0.84 3.98
C LEU A 79 -1.41 0.42 3.13
N PRO A 80 -2.46 0.84 2.39
CA PRO A 80 -2.42 2.11 1.66
C PRO A 80 -1.99 3.26 2.55
N GLN A 81 -1.12 4.12 2.04
CA GLN A 81 -0.60 5.26 2.81
C GLN A 81 -1.72 6.26 3.12
N GLN A 82 -1.85 6.60 4.38
CA GLN A 82 -2.83 7.56 4.88
C GLN A 82 -2.19 8.46 5.95
N SER A 83 -2.86 9.54 6.30
CA SER A 83 -2.43 10.42 7.38
C SER A 83 -2.40 9.68 8.72
N THR A 84 -1.53 10.11 9.62
CA THR A 84 -1.45 9.59 10.98
C THR A 84 -2.82 9.65 11.67
N GLY A 85 -3.20 8.55 12.31
CA GLY A 85 -4.50 8.42 12.97
C GLY A 85 -5.61 7.86 12.08
N TYR A 86 -5.33 7.58 10.82
CA TYR A 86 -6.30 6.95 9.92
C TYR A 86 -6.62 5.52 10.32
N TYR A 87 -5.60 4.74 10.74
CA TYR A 87 -5.74 3.35 11.11
C TYR A 87 -5.73 3.16 12.62
N HIS A 88 -6.52 2.20 13.10
CA HIS A 88 -6.52 1.73 14.48
C HIS A 88 -6.40 0.22 14.51
N GLU A 89 -5.72 -0.31 15.53
CA GLU A 89 -5.49 -1.74 15.66
C GLU A 89 -6.29 -2.36 16.81
N TYR A 90 -6.66 -3.60 16.63
CA TYR A 90 -7.40 -4.39 17.61
C TYR A 90 -6.87 -5.82 17.65
N THR A 91 -6.86 -6.40 18.84
CA THR A 91 -6.38 -7.77 19.03
C THR A 91 -7.43 -8.78 18.58
N VAL A 92 -6.99 -9.76 17.80
CA VAL A 92 -7.73 -11.00 17.58
C VAL A 92 -7.11 -12.07 18.46
N LYS A 93 -7.89 -12.60 19.39
CA LYS A 93 -7.43 -13.58 20.36
C LYS A 93 -6.91 -14.84 19.66
N THR A 94 -5.76 -15.34 20.10
CA THR A 94 -5.23 -16.62 19.64
C THR A 94 -5.58 -17.69 20.68
N PRO A 95 -6.42 -18.68 20.36
CA PRO A 95 -6.80 -19.72 21.31
C PRO A 95 -5.57 -20.45 21.87
N GLY A 96 -5.57 -20.66 23.18
CA GLY A 96 -4.49 -21.38 23.87
C GLY A 96 -3.20 -20.58 24.08
N SER A 97 -3.12 -19.35 23.57
CA SER A 97 -1.95 -18.50 23.80
C SER A 97 -2.04 -17.80 25.16
N SER A 98 -0.92 -17.81 25.90
CA SER A 98 -0.78 -17.01 27.13
C SER A 98 -0.47 -15.54 26.86
N THR A 99 -0.19 -15.18 25.61
CA THR A 99 0.11 -13.82 25.16
C THR A 99 -0.99 -13.30 24.25
N ARG A 100 -0.92 -12.03 23.89
CA ARG A 100 -1.80 -11.42 22.88
C ARG A 100 -1.73 -12.11 21.51
N GLY A 101 -0.64 -12.82 21.21
CA GLY A 101 -0.40 -13.44 19.92
C GLY A 101 -0.15 -12.40 18.81
N ALA A 102 -0.20 -12.86 17.56
CA ALA A 102 0.18 -12.06 16.41
C ALA A 102 -1.01 -11.62 15.53
N ARG A 103 -2.23 -12.00 15.89
CA ARG A 103 -3.42 -11.73 15.07
C ARG A 103 -4.04 -10.38 15.43
N ARG A 104 -4.40 -9.60 14.39
CA ARG A 104 -5.01 -8.26 14.56
C ARG A 104 -6.09 -8.00 13.52
N ILE A 105 -7.02 -7.12 13.85
CA ILE A 105 -7.81 -6.36 12.90
C ILE A 105 -7.28 -4.92 12.91
N VAL A 106 -7.03 -4.36 11.74
CA VAL A 106 -6.72 -2.94 11.57
C VAL A 106 -7.86 -2.30 10.82
N THR A 107 -8.43 -1.25 11.39
CA THR A 107 -9.54 -0.52 10.79
C THR A 107 -9.06 0.75 10.12
N GLY A 108 -9.64 1.10 8.96
CA GLY A 108 -9.54 2.42 8.38
C GLY A 108 -10.68 3.34 8.86
N LYS A 109 -10.76 4.53 8.30
CA LYS A 109 -11.82 5.51 8.64
C LYS A 109 -13.16 5.21 7.99
N VAL A 110 -13.16 4.47 6.88
CA VAL A 110 -14.40 4.11 6.19
C VAL A 110 -15.06 2.93 6.93
N TYR A 111 -16.37 2.98 7.06
CA TYR A 111 -17.11 1.90 7.69
C TYR A 111 -16.86 0.57 6.98
N HIS A 112 -16.53 -0.46 7.75
CA HIS A 112 -16.15 -1.79 7.27
C HIS A 112 -14.88 -1.80 6.36
N GLU A 113 -14.02 -0.82 6.52
CA GLU A 113 -12.66 -0.87 5.99
C GLU A 113 -11.76 -1.56 7.00
N ASP A 114 -11.84 -2.88 7.04
CA ASP A 114 -11.12 -3.72 8.00
C ASP A 114 -10.12 -4.62 7.28
N TYR A 115 -8.95 -4.74 7.86
CA TYR A 115 -7.86 -5.58 7.37
C TYR A 115 -7.47 -6.58 8.45
N TYR A 116 -7.34 -7.84 8.05
CA TYR A 116 -6.92 -8.92 8.94
C TYR A 116 -5.46 -9.29 8.72
N THR A 117 -4.71 -9.43 9.80
CA THR A 117 -3.35 -9.98 9.79
C THR A 117 -3.25 -11.13 10.80
N ALA A 118 -2.54 -12.20 10.40
CA ALA A 118 -2.23 -13.34 11.26
C ALA A 118 -0.74 -13.41 11.64
N ASP A 119 0.08 -12.52 11.09
CA ASP A 119 1.55 -12.56 11.17
C ASP A 119 2.15 -11.26 11.71
N HIS A 120 1.47 -10.62 12.64
CA HIS A 120 1.93 -9.40 13.31
C HIS A 120 2.30 -8.29 12.31
N TYR A 121 1.34 -7.95 11.43
CA TYR A 121 1.37 -6.86 10.45
C TYR A 121 2.28 -7.08 9.22
N ALA A 122 2.84 -8.27 9.02
CA ALA A 122 3.67 -8.54 7.85
C ALA A 122 2.83 -8.61 6.57
N THR A 123 1.67 -9.24 6.64
CA THR A 123 0.70 -9.32 5.53
C THR A 123 -0.70 -9.03 6.02
N PHE A 124 -1.53 -8.49 5.14
CA PHE A 124 -2.94 -8.19 5.41
C PHE A 124 -3.83 -8.73 4.32
N ARG A 125 -5.05 -9.07 4.68
CA ARG A 125 -6.16 -9.29 3.76
C ARG A 125 -7.32 -8.39 4.12
N LYS A 126 -7.91 -7.74 3.13
CA LYS A 126 -9.09 -6.92 3.36
C LYS A 126 -10.30 -7.80 3.64
N VAL A 127 -11.03 -7.50 4.70
CA VAL A 127 -12.23 -8.26 5.05
C VAL A 127 -13.36 -7.92 4.07
N ASN A 128 -13.92 -8.95 3.46
CA ASN A 128 -15.10 -8.82 2.61
C ASN A 128 -16.34 -9.14 3.45
N PHE A 129 -17.13 -8.11 3.71
CA PHE A 129 -18.36 -8.22 4.50
C PHE A 129 -19.55 -8.78 3.72
N SER A 130 -19.38 -9.00 2.41
CA SER A 130 -20.43 -9.57 1.55
C SER A 130 -20.48 -11.10 1.58
N CYS A 131 -19.50 -11.76 2.19
CA CYS A 131 -19.42 -13.23 2.22
C CYS A 131 -18.93 -13.83 3.53
#